data_94baa29a1b5ac52f3bfbc097901e84c9
#
_entry.id   94baa29a1b5ac52f3bfbc097901e84c9
#
_cell.length_a   1.000
_cell.length_b   1.000
_cell.length_c   1.000
_cell.angle_alpha   90.00
_cell.angle_beta   90.00
_cell.angle_gamma   90.00
#
_symmetry.space_group_name_H-M   'P 1'
#
loop_
_entity.id
_entity.type
_entity.pdbx_description
1 polymer ?
#
loop_
_entity_poly.entity_id
_entity_poly.type
_entity_poly.pdbx_seq_one_letter_code
_entity_poly.pdbx_strand_id
1 'polypeptide(L)'
;MDVRSIEDVAPVVEHNGTVPVWWLVNPREMFDITKGGHLELVSEFEVAGGGLVDPHHHPTHEFYYVTAGRGIMEIEGETREIRQGDLVHIPPMAMHSLRPVTDNASIHCFCFAVATPDADAINYTEH
;
A
#
# COMPACT_ATOMS: atom_id res chain seq x y z
N MET A 1 -5.11 -10.22 -4.01
CA MET A 1 -4.51 -8.90 -3.83
C MET A 1 -5.48 -8.02 -3.03
N ASP A 2 -5.01 -7.40 -1.96
CA ASP A 2 -5.84 -6.54 -1.11
C ASP A 2 -5.72 -5.10 -1.57
N VAL A 3 -6.74 -4.59 -2.25
CA VAL A 3 -6.80 -3.22 -2.76
C VAL A 3 -8.11 -2.61 -2.30
N ARG A 4 -8.03 -1.47 -1.64
CA ARG A 4 -9.19 -0.75 -1.09
C ARG A 4 -9.24 0.65 -1.65
N SER A 5 -10.41 1.07 -2.09
CA SER A 5 -10.63 2.40 -2.66
C SER A 5 -11.72 3.12 -1.87
N ILE A 6 -11.62 4.44 -1.81
CA ILE A 6 -12.70 5.25 -1.21
C ILE A 6 -14.02 5.06 -1.96
N GLU A 7 -13.97 4.62 -3.21
CA GLU A 7 -15.19 4.32 -3.99
C GLU A 7 -15.94 3.11 -3.47
N ASP A 8 -15.22 2.18 -2.79
CA ASP A 8 -15.78 0.92 -2.32
C ASP A 8 -16.13 0.94 -0.83
N VAL A 9 -15.83 2.03 -0.15
CA VAL A 9 -16.02 2.16 1.30
C VAL A 9 -17.08 3.21 1.57
N ALA A 10 -18.11 2.85 2.34
CA ALA A 10 -19.12 3.82 2.76
C ALA A 10 -18.51 4.74 3.83
N PRO A 11 -18.70 6.06 3.71
CA PRO A 11 -18.20 6.97 4.72
C PRO A 11 -18.99 6.85 6.03
N VAL A 12 -18.28 7.01 7.14
CA VAL A 12 -18.88 7.18 8.46
C VAL A 12 -18.83 8.68 8.78
N VAL A 13 -19.99 9.27 9.08
CA VAL A 13 -20.03 10.70 9.36
C VAL A 13 -19.74 10.92 10.84
N GLU A 14 -18.64 11.62 11.12
CA GLU A 14 -18.15 11.87 12.46
C GLU A 14 -18.18 13.37 12.78
N HIS A 15 -17.69 13.76 13.94
CA HIS A 15 -17.63 15.16 14.38
C HIS A 15 -18.99 15.86 14.29
N ASN A 16 -19.97 15.32 15.05
CA ASN A 16 -21.34 15.84 15.12
C ASN A 16 -22.08 15.82 13.77
N GLY A 17 -21.79 14.80 12.96
CA GLY A 17 -22.47 14.66 11.66
C GLY A 17 -21.96 15.60 10.59
N THR A 18 -20.75 16.14 10.72
CA THR A 18 -20.23 17.13 9.78
C THR A 18 -19.05 16.65 8.94
N VAL A 19 -18.35 15.58 9.35
CA VAL A 19 -17.14 15.14 8.65
C VAL A 19 -17.29 13.67 8.21
N PRO A 20 -17.42 13.41 6.91
CA PRO A 20 -17.39 12.04 6.40
C PRO A 20 -15.96 11.49 6.47
N VAL A 21 -15.82 10.28 6.97
CA VAL A 21 -14.54 9.59 7.09
C VAL A 21 -14.62 8.26 6.36
N TRP A 22 -13.70 8.03 5.44
CA TRP A 22 -13.57 6.76 4.73
C TRP A 22 -12.47 5.94 5.40
N TRP A 23 -12.87 4.93 6.18
CA TRP A 23 -11.93 4.05 6.85
C TRP A 23 -11.43 2.99 5.87
N LEU A 24 -10.30 3.22 5.24
CA LEU A 24 -9.69 2.22 4.34
C LEU A 24 -9.16 1.03 5.14
N VAL A 25 -8.57 1.31 6.30
CA VAL A 25 -8.24 0.29 7.30
C VAL A 25 -8.58 0.90 8.66
N ASN A 26 -9.56 0.33 9.36
CA ASN A 26 -9.91 0.86 10.67
C ASN A 26 -8.93 0.34 11.75
N PRO A 27 -8.91 0.93 12.95
CA PRO A 27 -7.93 0.56 13.98
C PRO A 27 -7.96 -0.93 14.36
N ARG A 28 -9.13 -1.52 14.41
CA ARG A 28 -9.25 -2.95 14.76
C ARG A 28 -8.67 -3.82 13.66
N GLU A 29 -8.99 -3.52 12.41
CA GLU A 29 -8.42 -4.23 11.27
C GLU A 29 -6.90 -4.08 11.23
N MET A 30 -6.38 -2.85 11.49
CA MET A 30 -4.94 -2.61 11.51
C MET A 30 -4.27 -3.45 12.58
N PHE A 31 -4.85 -3.50 13.78
CA PHE A 31 -4.33 -4.35 14.85
C PHE A 31 -4.31 -5.82 14.44
N ASP A 32 -5.42 -6.30 13.85
CA ASP A 32 -5.55 -7.70 13.44
C ASP A 32 -4.57 -8.06 12.32
N ILE A 33 -4.37 -7.14 11.35
CA ILE A 33 -3.44 -7.32 10.24
C ILE A 33 -1.99 -7.39 10.74
N THR A 34 -1.61 -6.47 11.63
CA THR A 34 -0.21 -6.27 12.04
C THR A 34 0.15 -6.97 13.34
N LYS A 35 -0.82 -7.55 14.02
CA LYS A 35 -0.61 -8.21 15.33
C LYS A 35 0.01 -7.26 16.37
N GLY A 36 -0.43 -6.00 16.34
CA GLY A 36 0.08 -5.00 17.26
C GLY A 36 1.48 -4.50 16.94
N GLY A 37 1.89 -4.60 15.68
CA GLY A 37 3.19 -4.10 15.24
C GLY A 37 3.28 -2.57 15.27
N HIS A 38 4.46 -2.05 14.97
CA HIS A 38 4.74 -0.61 14.98
C HIS A 38 5.05 -0.08 13.58
N LEU A 39 4.81 1.21 13.38
CA LEU A 39 5.14 1.89 12.14
C LEU A 39 6.67 1.96 12.00
N GLU A 40 7.20 1.45 10.90
CA GLU A 40 8.63 1.37 10.67
C GLU A 40 9.14 2.43 9.70
N LEU A 41 8.37 2.74 8.66
CA LEU A 41 8.76 3.77 7.70
C LEU A 41 7.55 4.45 7.08
N VAL A 42 7.81 5.65 6.58
CA VAL A 42 6.86 6.44 5.80
C VAL A 42 7.64 7.08 4.67
N SER A 43 7.16 6.96 3.45
CA SER A 43 7.83 7.54 2.28
C SER A 43 6.85 7.87 1.18
N GLU A 44 7.33 8.56 0.18
CA GLU A 44 6.64 8.73 -1.10
C GLU A 44 7.58 8.27 -2.19
N PHE A 45 7.03 7.76 -3.28
CA PHE A 45 7.83 7.44 -4.45
C PHE A 45 7.02 7.66 -5.72
N GLU A 46 7.73 7.81 -6.82
CA GLU A 46 7.16 7.94 -8.14
C GLU A 46 7.84 6.97 -9.09
N VAL A 47 7.04 6.29 -9.91
CA VAL A 47 7.55 5.47 -11.01
C VAL A 47 7.12 6.15 -12.29
N ALA A 48 8.10 6.69 -13.02
CA ALA A 48 7.87 7.33 -14.31
C ALA A 48 7.88 6.30 -15.43
N GLY A 49 7.42 6.68 -16.60
CA GLY A 49 7.41 5.80 -17.77
C GLY A 49 8.79 5.21 -18.04
N GLY A 50 8.82 3.91 -18.31
CA GLY A 50 10.06 3.15 -18.46
C GLY A 50 10.67 2.70 -17.14
N GLY A 51 10.18 3.20 -16.00
CA GLY A 51 10.63 2.79 -14.67
C GLY A 51 9.90 1.56 -14.16
N LEU A 52 10.46 0.97 -13.13
CA LEU A 52 9.92 -0.23 -12.51
C LEU A 52 10.41 -0.31 -11.07
N VAL A 53 9.48 -0.53 -10.14
CA VAL A 53 9.85 -1.04 -8.83
C VAL A 53 10.16 -2.51 -9.03
N ASP A 54 11.43 -2.88 -8.98
CA ASP A 54 11.88 -4.24 -9.26
C ASP A 54 11.21 -5.24 -8.32
N PRO A 55 10.92 -6.46 -8.78
CA PRO A 55 10.37 -7.49 -7.89
C PRO A 55 11.26 -7.69 -6.66
N HIS A 56 10.65 -7.56 -5.49
CA HIS A 56 11.36 -7.72 -4.22
C HIS A 56 10.36 -8.05 -3.11
N HIS A 57 10.87 -8.40 -1.94
CA HIS A 57 10.05 -8.65 -0.76
C HIS A 57 10.78 -8.18 0.50
N HIS A 58 10.01 -8.01 1.56
CA HIS A 58 10.54 -7.64 2.88
C HIS A 58 9.60 -8.11 3.99
N PRO A 59 10.08 -8.12 5.25
CA PRO A 59 9.35 -8.78 6.35
C PRO A 59 8.21 -7.96 6.95
N THR A 60 7.98 -6.75 6.47
CA THR A 60 6.95 -5.86 7.01
C THR A 60 5.65 -5.97 6.24
N HIS A 61 4.55 -5.57 6.86
CA HIS A 61 3.35 -5.19 6.10
C HIS A 61 3.63 -3.84 5.46
N GLU A 62 3.47 -3.74 4.15
CA GLU A 62 3.66 -2.48 3.45
C GLU A 62 2.35 -2.03 2.81
N PHE A 63 2.16 -0.72 2.77
CA PHE A 63 0.95 -0.12 2.21
C PHE A 63 1.35 0.95 1.21
N TYR A 64 0.79 0.87 0.00
CA TYR A 64 0.91 1.92 -1.00
C TYR A 64 -0.44 2.61 -1.14
N TYR A 65 -0.48 3.91 -0.95
CA TYR A 65 -1.66 4.70 -1.27
C TYR A 65 -1.35 5.53 -2.50
N VAL A 66 -2.13 5.32 -3.57
CA VAL A 66 -1.88 6.00 -4.84
C VAL A 66 -2.44 7.41 -4.76
N THR A 67 -1.54 8.40 -4.88
CA THR A 67 -1.90 9.82 -4.81
C THR A 67 -2.08 10.44 -6.19
N ALA A 68 -1.48 9.87 -7.23
CA ALA A 68 -1.63 10.36 -8.60
C ALA A 68 -1.25 9.26 -9.60
N GLY A 69 -1.89 9.27 -10.76
CA GLY A 69 -1.54 8.38 -11.85
C GLY A 69 -2.13 6.98 -11.73
N ARG A 70 -1.61 6.07 -12.58
CA ARG A 70 -2.06 4.68 -12.66
C ARG A 70 -0.88 3.76 -12.92
N GLY A 71 -0.96 2.55 -12.38
CA GLY A 71 0.08 1.56 -12.57
C GLY A 71 -0.46 0.14 -12.54
N ILE A 72 0.41 -0.81 -12.91
CA ILE A 72 0.13 -2.24 -12.81
C ILE A 72 0.90 -2.76 -11.60
N MET A 73 0.15 -3.18 -10.58
CA MET A 73 0.70 -3.81 -9.39
C MET A 73 0.74 -5.31 -9.58
N GLU A 74 1.85 -5.93 -9.20
CA GLU A 74 1.96 -7.39 -9.18
C GLU A 74 2.34 -7.83 -7.78
N ILE A 75 1.58 -8.78 -7.23
CA ILE A 75 1.86 -9.40 -5.93
C ILE A 75 1.69 -10.90 -6.09
N GLU A 76 2.77 -11.64 -5.83
CA GLU A 76 2.79 -13.10 -5.89
C GLU A 76 2.21 -13.64 -7.22
N GLY A 77 2.57 -13.00 -8.34
CA GLY A 77 2.14 -13.42 -9.66
C GLY A 77 0.77 -12.93 -10.10
N GLU A 78 0.01 -12.31 -9.21
CA GLU A 78 -1.28 -11.71 -9.53
C GLU A 78 -1.07 -10.25 -9.93
N THR A 79 -1.70 -9.81 -11.03
CA THR A 79 -1.58 -8.42 -11.50
C THR A 79 -2.91 -7.70 -11.43
N ARG A 80 -2.83 -6.41 -11.14
CA ARG A 80 -4.01 -5.54 -11.12
C ARG A 80 -3.62 -4.10 -11.41
N GLU A 81 -4.43 -3.40 -12.21
CA GLU A 81 -4.27 -1.96 -12.34
C GLU A 81 -4.71 -1.27 -11.05
N ILE A 82 -3.88 -0.34 -10.58
CA ILE A 82 -4.19 0.54 -9.45
C ILE A 82 -4.12 1.98 -9.89
N ARG A 83 -4.90 2.84 -9.23
CA ARG A 83 -5.04 4.25 -9.60
C ARG A 83 -5.25 5.12 -8.37
N GLN A 84 -5.28 6.43 -8.59
CA GLN A 84 -5.50 7.39 -7.52
C GLN A 84 -6.68 7.01 -6.62
N GLY A 85 -6.45 7.01 -5.32
CA GLY A 85 -7.44 6.63 -4.32
C GLY A 85 -7.39 5.18 -3.88
N ASP A 86 -6.57 4.34 -4.53
CA ASP A 86 -6.41 2.94 -4.14
C ASP A 86 -5.37 2.79 -3.05
N LEU A 87 -5.68 1.94 -2.07
CA LEU A 87 -4.74 1.49 -1.06
C LEU A 87 -4.42 0.01 -1.31
N VAL A 88 -3.13 -0.30 -1.48
CA VAL A 88 -2.65 -1.66 -1.68
C VAL A 88 -1.98 -2.12 -0.39
N HIS A 89 -2.39 -3.27 0.12
CA HIS A 89 -1.72 -3.93 1.23
C HIS A 89 -0.83 -5.05 0.70
N ILE A 90 0.45 -4.98 1.02
CA ILE A 90 1.45 -5.98 0.65
C ILE A 90 1.82 -6.76 1.92
N PRO A 91 1.45 -8.04 2.01
CA PRO A 91 1.77 -8.84 3.20
C PRO A 91 3.27 -9.08 3.35
N PRO A 92 3.72 -9.42 4.58
CA PRO A 92 5.12 -9.76 4.80
C PRO A 92 5.61 -10.84 3.84
N MET A 93 6.80 -10.65 3.28
CA MET A 93 7.50 -11.57 2.39
C MET A 93 6.82 -11.79 1.04
N ALA A 94 5.73 -11.09 0.73
CA ALA A 94 5.10 -11.21 -0.58
C ALA A 94 5.95 -10.53 -1.65
N MET A 95 6.31 -11.28 -2.69
CA MET A 95 7.05 -10.74 -3.84
C MET A 95 6.17 -9.75 -4.58
N HIS A 96 6.65 -8.54 -4.79
CA HIS A 96 5.84 -7.50 -5.43
C HIS A 96 6.66 -6.59 -6.33
N SER A 97 5.96 -5.98 -7.29
CA SER A 97 6.53 -5.01 -8.22
C SER A 97 5.43 -4.03 -8.67
N LEU A 98 5.85 -2.89 -9.22
CA LEU A 98 4.93 -1.86 -9.70
C LEU A 98 5.55 -1.17 -10.90
N ARG A 99 4.75 -0.97 -11.95
CA ARG A 99 5.14 -0.21 -13.13
C ARG A 99 4.00 0.71 -13.57
N PRO A 100 4.29 1.80 -14.29
CA PRO A 100 3.22 2.60 -14.90
C PRO A 100 2.43 1.77 -15.91
N VAL A 101 1.19 2.20 -16.21
CA VAL A 101 0.35 1.47 -17.20
C VAL A 101 0.94 1.52 -18.60
N THR A 102 1.66 2.61 -18.94
CA THR A 102 2.35 2.78 -20.24
C THR A 102 3.65 3.53 -20.02
N ASP A 103 4.49 3.57 -21.06
CA ASP A 103 5.78 4.29 -21.03
C ASP A 103 5.60 5.82 -20.91
N ASN A 104 4.43 6.34 -21.20
CA ASN A 104 4.12 7.78 -21.10
C ASN A 104 3.37 8.13 -19.82
N ALA A 105 3.05 7.14 -19.00
CA ALA A 105 2.35 7.33 -17.74
C ALA A 105 3.32 7.38 -16.56
N SER A 106 2.80 7.79 -15.42
CA SER A 106 3.52 7.69 -14.15
C SER A 106 2.53 7.32 -13.06
N ILE A 107 3.06 6.85 -11.94
CA ILE A 107 2.27 6.61 -10.74
C ILE A 107 3.05 7.13 -9.54
N HIS A 108 2.35 7.86 -8.66
CA HIS A 108 2.93 8.40 -7.44
C HIS A 108 2.20 7.79 -6.25
N CYS A 109 2.96 7.28 -5.28
CA CYS A 109 2.40 6.60 -4.11
C CYS A 109 2.96 7.20 -2.82
N PHE A 110 2.10 7.29 -1.82
CA PHE A 110 2.50 7.43 -0.44
C PHE A 110 2.63 6.01 0.13
N CYS A 111 3.73 5.74 0.81
CA CYS A 111 4.06 4.40 1.30
C CYS A 111 4.32 4.43 2.79
N PHE A 112 3.80 3.44 3.50
CA PHE A 112 4.19 3.21 4.89
C PHE A 112 4.27 1.71 5.15
N ALA A 113 5.12 1.33 6.09
CA ALA A 113 5.32 -0.06 6.45
C ALA A 113 5.24 -0.25 7.96
N VAL A 114 4.66 -1.37 8.36
CA VAL A 114 4.45 -1.73 9.76
C VAL A 114 5.21 -3.02 10.04
N ALA A 115 6.14 -2.94 10.98
CA ALA A 115 6.87 -4.12 11.45
C ALA A 115 5.99 -4.92 12.41
N THR A 116 6.03 -6.23 12.29
CA THR A 116 5.40 -7.12 13.27
C THR A 116 6.46 -7.58 14.27
N PRO A 117 6.07 -8.08 15.45
CA PRO A 117 7.04 -8.59 16.42
C PRO A 117 7.99 -9.65 15.85
N ASP A 118 7.54 -10.43 14.89
CA ASP A 118 8.33 -11.50 14.28
C ASP A 118 9.33 -10.98 13.24
N ALA A 119 9.17 -9.75 12.77
CA ALA A 119 10.03 -9.17 11.73
C ALA A 119 11.41 -8.77 12.26
N ASP A 120 11.61 -8.66 13.56
CA ASP A 120 12.87 -8.23 14.19
C ASP A 120 14.04 -9.16 13.87
N ALA A 121 13.75 -10.42 13.55
CA ALA A 121 14.77 -11.40 13.23
C ALA A 121 15.27 -11.31 11.79
N ILE A 122 14.69 -10.46 10.97
CA ILE A 122 14.97 -10.37 9.54
C ILE A 122 15.59 -9.02 9.22
N ASN A 123 16.75 -9.04 8.54
CA ASN A 123 17.40 -7.80 8.11
C ASN A 123 16.61 -7.15 6.99
N TYR A 124 16.33 -5.88 7.20
CA TYR A 124 15.64 -5.05 6.24
C TYR A 124 16.67 -4.30 5.41
N THR A 125 16.99 -4.83 4.24
CA THR A 125 18.10 -4.30 3.43
C THR A 125 17.62 -3.48 2.24
N GLU A 126 16.37 -3.57 1.85
CA GLU A 126 15.85 -2.89 0.66
C GLU A 126 14.37 -2.57 0.83
N HIS A 127 14.01 -1.43 0.25
CA HIS A 127 12.61 -0.99 0.30
C HIS A 127 12.13 -0.54 -1.06
#